data_0ad65847b33987ea48e3b0d7f256cb7a
#
_entry.id   0ad65847b33987ea48e3b0d7f256cb7a
#
_cell.length_a   1.000
_cell.length_b   1.000
_cell.length_c   1.000
_cell.angle_alpha   90.00
_cell.angle_beta   90.00
_cell.angle_gamma   90.00
#
_symmetry.space_group_name_H-M   'P 1'
#
loop_
_entity.id
_entity.type
_entity.pdbx_description
1 polymer ?
#
loop_
_entity_poly.entity_id
_entity_poly.type
_entity_poly.pdbx_seq_one_letter_code
_entity_poly.pdbx_strand_id
1 'polypeptide(L)'
;VPTFLMIGILGRGDRRAAAWKITIYLGLGSIVLLAGLVWLANATGTYDMVKMVAAAGSIDPAAQKSIAALLIVGFGTLVSLFPFHSWAAPAYASAPAPVAMLHAGVLKKFGLYGLLRLAIPLVPEGLEFWLTPLLVLLLGNILWVGWVTISQKRLDLMLGNSSVMHMGYIFLAIAALI
;
A
#
# COMPACT_ATOMS: atom_id res chain seq x y z
N VAL A 1 -11.67 -0.90 -9.85
CA VAL A 1 -12.37 -1.00 -11.16
C VAL A 1 -12.42 0.35 -11.89
N PRO A 2 -12.90 1.48 -11.34
CA PRO A 2 -12.96 2.76 -12.10
C PRO A 2 -11.61 3.18 -12.69
N THR A 3 -10.52 3.05 -11.94
CA THR A 3 -9.19 3.44 -12.39
C THR A 3 -8.69 2.60 -13.56
N PHE A 4 -8.97 1.28 -13.55
CA PHE A 4 -8.68 0.40 -14.69
C PHE A 4 -9.34 0.91 -15.97
N LEU A 5 -10.63 1.22 -15.90
CA LEU A 5 -11.38 1.74 -17.04
C LEU A 5 -10.85 3.10 -17.48
N MET A 6 -10.59 4.01 -16.54
CA MET A 6 -10.07 5.34 -16.86
C MET A 6 -8.70 5.27 -17.55
N ILE A 7 -7.78 4.43 -17.09
CA ILE A 7 -6.47 4.26 -17.73
C ILE A 7 -6.61 3.47 -19.05
N GLY A 8 -7.39 2.39 -19.08
CA GLY A 8 -7.51 1.52 -20.25
C GLY A 8 -8.21 2.20 -21.43
N ILE A 9 -9.19 3.06 -21.17
CA ILE A 9 -10.00 3.74 -22.22
C ILE A 9 -9.38 5.10 -22.55
N LEU A 10 -9.12 5.93 -21.53
CA LEU A 10 -8.72 7.34 -21.69
C LEU A 10 -7.20 7.54 -21.63
N GLY A 11 -6.45 6.51 -21.28
CA GLY A 11 -5.00 6.57 -21.13
C GLY A 11 -4.24 6.74 -22.44
N ARG A 12 -2.92 7.00 -22.30
CA ARG A 12 -1.99 7.23 -23.41
C ARG A 12 -0.90 6.14 -23.43
N GLY A 13 -0.23 6.02 -24.58
CA GLY A 13 0.86 5.05 -24.73
C GLY A 13 0.41 3.60 -24.50
N ASP A 14 1.17 2.83 -23.75
CA ASP A 14 0.86 1.42 -23.44
C ASP A 14 -0.18 1.29 -22.30
N ARG A 15 -1.32 1.97 -22.51
CA ARG A 15 -2.43 2.05 -21.56
C ARG A 15 -3.01 0.69 -21.17
N ARG A 16 -3.02 -0.28 -22.11
CA ARG A 16 -3.60 -1.61 -21.83
C ARG A 16 -2.72 -2.38 -20.86
N ALA A 17 -1.42 -2.46 -21.08
CA ALA A 17 -0.50 -3.14 -20.19
C ALA A 17 -0.47 -2.45 -18.81
N ALA A 18 -0.48 -1.11 -18.75
CA ALA A 18 -0.57 -0.36 -17.51
C ALA A 18 -1.87 -0.64 -16.74
N ALA A 19 -3.01 -0.68 -17.45
CA ALA A 19 -4.31 -0.99 -16.85
C ALA A 19 -4.38 -2.43 -16.30
N TRP A 20 -3.89 -3.40 -17.05
CA TRP A 20 -3.81 -4.78 -16.56
C TRP A 20 -2.89 -4.92 -15.37
N LYS A 21 -1.72 -4.29 -15.42
CA LYS A 21 -0.74 -4.35 -14.34
C LYS A 21 -1.30 -3.79 -13.03
N ILE A 22 -1.90 -2.59 -13.07
CA ILE A 22 -2.55 -2.00 -11.89
C ILE A 22 -3.68 -2.89 -11.35
N THR A 23 -4.49 -3.50 -12.22
CA THR A 23 -5.61 -4.33 -11.82
C THR A 23 -5.14 -5.60 -11.11
N ILE A 24 -4.13 -6.28 -11.65
CA ILE A 24 -3.57 -7.49 -11.05
C ILE A 24 -2.97 -7.16 -9.68
N TYR A 25 -2.11 -6.15 -9.59
CA TYR A 25 -1.46 -5.78 -8.32
C TYR A 25 -2.47 -5.36 -7.26
N LEU A 26 -3.37 -4.43 -7.60
CA LEU A 26 -4.35 -3.94 -6.64
C LEU A 26 -5.43 -5.00 -6.33
N GLY A 27 -5.76 -5.85 -7.28
CA GLY A 27 -6.69 -6.97 -7.07
C GLY A 27 -6.13 -7.98 -6.08
N LEU A 28 -4.91 -8.46 -6.30
CA LEU A 28 -4.23 -9.37 -5.37
C LEU A 28 -4.01 -8.72 -4.00
N GLY A 29 -3.52 -7.48 -3.96
CA GLY A 29 -3.36 -6.74 -2.71
C GLY A 29 -4.66 -6.57 -1.93
N SER A 30 -5.77 -6.34 -2.63
CA SER A 30 -7.10 -6.23 -2.00
C SER A 30 -7.61 -7.55 -1.44
N ILE A 31 -7.32 -8.68 -2.10
CA ILE A 31 -7.68 -10.01 -1.58
C ILE A 31 -6.90 -10.32 -0.31
N VAL A 32 -5.59 -10.06 -0.31
CA VAL A 32 -4.74 -10.24 0.87
C VAL A 32 -5.20 -9.34 2.03
N LEU A 33 -5.50 -8.09 1.73
CA LEU A 33 -6.03 -7.13 2.71
C LEU A 33 -7.36 -7.61 3.30
N LEU A 34 -8.29 -8.06 2.45
CA LEU A 34 -9.58 -8.57 2.88
C LEU A 34 -9.43 -9.80 3.78
N ALA A 35 -8.53 -10.72 3.45
CA ALA A 35 -8.23 -11.88 4.30
C ALA A 35 -7.73 -11.44 5.68
N GLY A 36 -6.83 -10.46 5.76
CA GLY A 36 -6.36 -9.88 7.02
C GLY A 36 -7.48 -9.23 7.84
N LEU A 37 -8.37 -8.46 7.18
CA LEU A 37 -9.49 -7.79 7.84
C LEU A 37 -10.55 -8.78 8.34
N VAL A 38 -10.86 -9.82 7.56
CA VAL A 38 -11.79 -10.88 7.98
C VAL A 38 -11.21 -11.67 9.16
N TRP A 39 -9.92 -12.00 9.12
CA TRP A 39 -9.27 -12.66 10.25
C TRP A 39 -9.29 -11.80 11.51
N LEU A 40 -8.98 -10.52 11.38
CA LEU A 40 -9.06 -9.55 12.47
C LEU A 40 -10.47 -9.47 13.07
N ALA A 41 -11.51 -9.38 12.22
CA ALA A 41 -12.90 -9.36 12.66
C ALA A 41 -13.29 -10.65 13.40
N ASN A 42 -12.85 -11.81 12.91
CA ASN A 42 -13.10 -13.09 13.57
C ASN A 42 -12.36 -13.19 14.91
N ALA A 43 -11.13 -12.71 15.00
CA ALA A 43 -10.35 -12.72 16.24
C ALA A 43 -10.93 -11.79 17.32
N THR A 44 -11.54 -10.68 16.91
CA THR A 44 -12.20 -9.73 17.84
C THR A 44 -13.68 -10.02 18.08
N GLY A 45 -14.28 -10.91 17.28
CA GLY A 45 -15.72 -11.27 17.37
C GLY A 45 -16.66 -10.15 16.95
N THR A 46 -16.20 -9.09 16.28
CA THR A 46 -17.01 -7.95 15.88
C THR A 46 -16.53 -7.30 14.59
N TYR A 47 -17.44 -6.64 13.87
CA TYR A 47 -17.12 -5.80 12.70
C TYR A 47 -17.16 -4.29 13.02
N ASP A 48 -17.47 -3.92 14.26
CA ASP A 48 -17.47 -2.54 14.72
C ASP A 48 -16.05 -2.12 15.11
N MET A 49 -15.50 -1.15 14.41
CA MET A 49 -14.12 -0.66 14.63
C MET A 49 -13.85 -0.20 16.06
N VAL A 50 -14.83 0.44 16.71
CA VAL A 50 -14.67 0.93 18.09
C VAL A 50 -14.57 -0.25 19.06
N LYS A 51 -15.41 -1.25 18.85
CA LYS A 51 -15.38 -2.49 19.66
C LYS A 51 -14.15 -3.34 19.37
N MET A 52 -13.67 -3.37 18.12
CA MET A 52 -12.41 -4.03 17.76
C MET A 52 -11.23 -3.47 18.54
N VAL A 53 -11.12 -2.14 18.65
CA VAL A 53 -10.04 -1.49 19.42
C VAL A 53 -10.12 -1.89 20.89
N ALA A 54 -11.31 -1.94 21.47
CA ALA A 54 -11.50 -2.38 22.86
C ALA A 54 -11.14 -3.87 23.07
N ALA A 55 -11.33 -4.70 22.03
CA ALA A 55 -11.01 -6.14 22.05
C ALA A 55 -9.60 -6.48 21.59
N ALA A 56 -8.80 -5.50 21.14
CA ALA A 56 -7.48 -5.73 20.55
C ALA A 56 -6.52 -6.48 21.49
N GLY A 57 -6.58 -6.18 22.78
CA GLY A 57 -5.75 -6.86 23.81
C GLY A 57 -6.09 -8.34 24.04
N SER A 58 -7.21 -8.84 23.51
CA SER A 58 -7.60 -10.27 23.63
C SER A 58 -7.11 -11.13 22.46
N ILE A 59 -6.49 -10.53 21.43
CA ILE A 59 -6.00 -11.27 20.26
C ILE A 59 -4.70 -11.99 20.62
N ASP A 60 -4.65 -13.30 20.35
CA ASP A 60 -3.43 -14.10 20.55
C ASP A 60 -2.23 -13.49 19.80
N PRO A 61 -1.05 -13.38 20.43
CA PRO A 61 0.16 -12.82 19.81
C PRO A 61 0.57 -13.49 18.49
N ALA A 62 0.36 -14.79 18.34
CA ALA A 62 0.65 -15.49 17.09
C ALA A 62 -0.32 -15.08 15.97
N ALA A 63 -1.60 -14.90 16.32
CA ALA A 63 -2.60 -14.38 15.38
C ALA A 63 -2.30 -12.92 15.01
N GLN A 64 -1.89 -12.06 15.97
CA GLN A 64 -1.50 -10.68 15.69
C GLN A 64 -0.38 -10.58 14.65
N LYS A 65 0.66 -11.43 14.75
CA LYS A 65 1.77 -11.46 13.77
C LYS A 65 1.29 -11.78 12.36
N SER A 66 0.42 -12.77 12.23
CA SER A 66 -0.11 -13.19 10.93
C SER A 66 -1.06 -12.15 10.33
N ILE A 67 -1.94 -11.57 11.14
CA ILE A 67 -2.84 -10.50 10.73
C ILE A 67 -2.03 -9.27 10.31
N ALA A 68 -1.04 -8.85 11.10
CA ALA A 68 -0.16 -7.74 10.78
C ALA A 68 0.55 -7.93 9.44
N ALA A 69 1.07 -9.14 9.16
CA ALA A 69 1.68 -9.45 7.87
C ALA A 69 0.72 -9.23 6.70
N LEU A 70 -0.52 -9.73 6.80
CA LEU A 70 -1.55 -9.56 5.76
C LEU A 70 -1.92 -8.09 5.57
N LEU A 71 -2.05 -7.32 6.65
CA LEU A 71 -2.34 -5.89 6.58
C LEU A 71 -1.19 -5.10 5.97
N ILE A 72 0.08 -5.39 6.36
CA ILE A 72 1.27 -4.74 5.79
C ILE A 72 1.38 -5.02 4.29
N VAL A 73 1.22 -6.27 3.86
CA VAL A 73 1.29 -6.64 2.44
C VAL A 73 0.12 -6.03 1.67
N GLY A 74 -1.10 -6.11 2.19
CA GLY A 74 -2.29 -5.58 1.54
C GLY A 74 -2.25 -4.07 1.39
N PHE A 75 -2.07 -3.32 2.47
CA PHE A 75 -1.94 -1.87 2.42
C PHE A 75 -0.67 -1.42 1.70
N GLY A 76 0.47 -2.12 1.90
CA GLY A 76 1.72 -1.85 1.20
C GLY A 76 1.58 -1.96 -0.32
N THR A 77 0.84 -2.94 -0.82
CA THR A 77 0.56 -3.08 -2.26
C THR A 77 -0.28 -1.91 -2.78
N LEU A 78 -1.31 -1.48 -2.03
CA LEU A 78 -2.15 -0.32 -2.39
C LEU A 78 -1.33 0.98 -2.44
N VAL A 79 -0.39 1.15 -1.53
CA VAL A 79 0.50 2.33 -1.45
C VAL A 79 1.66 2.24 -2.44
N SER A 80 1.86 1.08 -3.07
CA SER A 80 3.02 0.75 -3.92
C SER A 80 4.34 0.70 -3.16
N LEU A 81 4.35 0.04 -2.01
CA LEU A 81 5.57 -0.20 -1.25
C LEU A 81 6.48 -1.23 -1.97
N PHE A 82 7.80 -1.06 -1.85
CA PHE A 82 8.74 -2.08 -2.33
C PHE A 82 8.51 -3.42 -1.61
N PRO A 83 8.47 -4.57 -2.31
CA PRO A 83 8.73 -4.80 -3.74
C PRO A 83 7.50 -4.64 -4.66
N PHE A 84 6.31 -4.33 -4.14
CA PHE A 84 5.04 -4.29 -4.89
C PHE A 84 4.79 -2.95 -5.63
N HIS A 85 5.85 -2.18 -5.92
CA HIS A 85 5.76 -0.81 -6.46
C HIS A 85 5.67 -0.73 -7.99
N SER A 86 6.01 -1.80 -8.70
CA SER A 86 6.28 -1.73 -10.15
C SER A 86 5.07 -1.40 -11.04
N TRP A 87 3.86 -1.40 -10.47
CA TRP A 87 2.64 -1.00 -11.17
C TRP A 87 2.46 0.53 -11.24
N ALA A 88 3.04 1.26 -10.28
CA ALA A 88 2.72 2.66 -10.07
C ALA A 88 3.25 3.57 -11.20
N ALA A 89 4.54 3.54 -11.51
CA ALA A 89 5.12 4.43 -12.51
C ALA A 89 4.50 4.26 -13.92
N PRO A 90 4.30 3.05 -14.46
CA PRO A 90 3.58 2.86 -15.73
C PRO A 90 2.13 3.35 -15.68
N ALA A 91 1.44 3.15 -14.55
CA ALA A 91 0.07 3.61 -14.38
C ALA A 91 -0.01 5.15 -14.43
N TYR A 92 0.90 5.87 -13.76
CA TYR A 92 0.96 7.33 -13.81
C TYR A 92 1.31 7.86 -15.22
N ALA A 93 2.29 7.24 -15.87
CA ALA A 93 2.72 7.64 -17.21
C ALA A 93 1.64 7.45 -18.27
N SER A 94 0.78 6.43 -18.10
CA SER A 94 -0.31 6.14 -19.04
C SER A 94 -1.62 6.85 -18.69
N ALA A 95 -1.81 7.29 -17.44
CA ALA A 95 -3.05 7.89 -16.99
C ALA A 95 -3.24 9.31 -17.54
N PRO A 96 -4.49 9.72 -17.82
CA PRO A 96 -4.82 11.15 -17.99
C PRO A 96 -4.45 11.94 -16.73
N ALA A 97 -4.06 13.20 -16.87
CA ALA A 97 -3.62 14.03 -15.75
C ALA A 97 -4.59 14.03 -14.54
N PRO A 98 -5.93 14.20 -14.71
CA PRO A 98 -6.85 14.14 -13.57
C PRO A 98 -6.84 12.79 -12.84
N VAL A 99 -6.68 11.68 -13.57
CA VAL A 99 -6.63 10.34 -12.99
C VAL A 99 -5.32 10.12 -12.23
N ALA A 100 -4.20 10.58 -12.78
CA ALA A 100 -2.90 10.55 -12.10
C ALA A 100 -2.92 11.39 -10.81
N MET A 101 -3.53 12.58 -10.83
CA MET A 101 -3.71 13.45 -9.66
C MET A 101 -4.55 12.78 -8.57
N LEU A 102 -5.68 12.16 -8.95
CA LEU A 102 -6.55 11.43 -8.03
C LEU A 102 -5.80 10.26 -7.37
N HIS A 103 -5.03 9.52 -8.16
CA HIS A 103 -4.21 8.41 -7.65
C HIS A 103 -3.13 8.90 -6.68
N ALA A 104 -2.37 9.90 -7.07
CA ALA A 104 -1.30 10.45 -6.25
C ALA A 104 -1.82 11.13 -4.98
N GLY A 105 -2.89 11.91 -5.11
CA GLY A 105 -3.45 12.72 -4.02
C GLY A 105 -4.28 11.96 -3.01
N VAL A 106 -5.07 11.00 -3.45
CA VAL A 106 -6.11 10.36 -2.62
C VAL A 106 -5.92 8.84 -2.52
N LEU A 107 -5.96 8.12 -3.65
CA LEU A 107 -6.09 6.66 -3.62
C LEU A 107 -4.93 5.95 -2.92
N LYS A 108 -3.69 6.39 -3.13
CA LYS A 108 -2.54 5.85 -2.41
C LYS A 108 -2.60 6.10 -0.91
N LYS A 109 -3.18 7.22 -0.47
CA LYS A 109 -3.26 7.58 0.96
C LYS A 109 -4.26 6.72 1.73
N PHE A 110 -5.20 6.04 1.07
CA PHE A 110 -6.09 5.10 1.75
C PHE A 110 -5.34 3.94 2.40
N GLY A 111 -4.30 3.40 1.75
CA GLY A 111 -3.49 2.35 2.36
C GLY A 111 -2.72 2.84 3.60
N LEU A 112 -2.21 4.07 3.53
CA LEU A 112 -1.55 4.74 4.65
C LEU A 112 -2.52 4.97 5.82
N TYR A 113 -3.69 5.53 5.51
CA TYR A 113 -4.74 5.76 6.51
C TYR A 113 -5.20 4.44 7.16
N GLY A 114 -5.33 3.38 6.36
CA GLY A 114 -5.68 2.06 6.86
C GLY A 114 -4.65 1.50 7.85
N LEU A 115 -3.36 1.64 7.59
CA LEU A 115 -2.31 1.26 8.54
C LEU A 115 -2.40 2.05 9.85
N LEU A 116 -2.52 3.38 9.76
CA LEU A 116 -2.63 4.25 10.94
C LEU A 116 -3.88 3.96 11.76
N ARG A 117 -4.99 3.69 11.10
CA ARG A 117 -6.30 3.58 11.76
C ARG A 117 -6.64 2.15 12.21
N LEU A 118 -6.14 1.14 11.52
CA LEU A 118 -6.44 -0.25 11.79
C LEU A 118 -5.23 -1.00 12.34
N ALA A 119 -4.08 -0.98 11.66
CA ALA A 119 -2.98 -1.84 12.03
C ALA A 119 -2.33 -1.41 13.36
N ILE A 120 -2.02 -0.13 13.53
CA ILE A 120 -1.36 0.34 14.76
C ILE A 120 -2.19 0.09 16.02
N PRO A 121 -3.48 0.44 16.10
CA PRO A 121 -4.25 0.26 17.33
C PRO A 121 -4.72 -1.18 17.57
N LEU A 122 -4.78 -2.03 16.55
CA LEU A 122 -5.39 -3.35 16.63
C LEU A 122 -4.41 -4.50 16.75
N VAL A 123 -3.20 -4.36 16.18
CA VAL A 123 -2.17 -5.43 16.16
C VAL A 123 -0.77 -4.88 16.47
N PRO A 124 -0.57 -4.16 17.59
CA PRO A 124 0.69 -3.51 17.89
C PRO A 124 1.86 -4.51 18.03
N GLU A 125 1.68 -5.63 18.75
CA GLU A 125 2.71 -6.65 18.90
C GLU A 125 3.08 -7.32 17.57
N GLY A 126 2.09 -7.51 16.69
CA GLY A 126 2.31 -8.02 15.35
C GLY A 126 3.13 -7.06 14.50
N LEU A 127 2.87 -5.75 14.60
CA LEU A 127 3.63 -4.72 13.89
C LEU A 127 5.07 -4.62 14.40
N GLU A 128 5.27 -4.64 15.71
CA GLU A 128 6.60 -4.63 16.31
C GLU A 128 7.44 -5.82 15.83
N PHE A 129 6.85 -7.02 15.75
CA PHE A 129 7.54 -8.20 15.20
C PHE A 129 7.99 -7.97 13.74
N TRP A 130 7.16 -7.33 12.91
CA TRP A 130 7.46 -7.06 11.49
C TRP A 130 8.22 -5.76 11.25
N LEU A 131 8.54 -4.99 12.29
CA LEU A 131 9.19 -3.68 12.16
C LEU A 131 10.54 -3.76 11.44
N THR A 132 11.41 -4.68 11.84
CA THR A 132 12.75 -4.84 11.22
C THR A 132 12.66 -5.20 9.73
N PRO A 133 11.92 -6.25 9.30
CA PRO A 133 11.71 -6.51 7.88
C PRO A 133 11.08 -5.32 7.14
N LEU A 134 10.12 -4.64 7.75
CA LEU A 134 9.49 -3.46 7.17
C LEU A 134 10.51 -2.34 6.93
N LEU A 135 11.37 -2.03 7.90
CA LEU A 135 12.43 -1.02 7.75
C LEU A 135 13.39 -1.35 6.61
N VAL A 136 13.78 -2.60 6.43
CA VAL A 136 14.62 -3.04 5.30
C VAL A 136 13.90 -2.80 3.97
N LEU A 137 12.62 -3.13 3.86
CA LEU A 137 11.82 -2.86 2.66
C LEU A 137 11.66 -1.36 2.40
N LEU A 138 11.53 -0.55 3.45
CA LEU A 138 11.44 0.91 3.35
C LEU A 138 12.75 1.52 2.87
N LEU A 139 13.89 1.05 3.35
CA LEU A 139 15.20 1.45 2.82
C LEU A 139 15.33 1.10 1.34
N GLY A 140 14.92 -0.11 0.93
CA GLY A 140 14.82 -0.49 -0.46
C GLY A 140 13.91 0.44 -1.28
N ASN A 141 12.77 0.83 -0.71
CA ASN A 141 11.85 1.77 -1.35
C ASN A 141 12.46 3.17 -1.54
N ILE A 142 13.18 3.67 -0.55
CA ILE A 142 13.79 5.01 -0.60
C ILE A 142 15.04 5.00 -1.49
N LEU A 143 15.96 4.07 -1.27
CA LEU A 143 17.26 4.07 -1.95
C LEU A 143 17.14 3.55 -3.39
N TRP A 144 16.54 2.36 -3.57
CA TRP A 144 16.44 1.75 -4.90
C TRP A 144 15.47 2.51 -5.81
N VAL A 145 14.26 2.81 -5.34
CA VAL A 145 13.31 3.56 -6.16
C VAL A 145 13.76 5.00 -6.34
N GLY A 146 14.46 5.59 -5.36
CA GLY A 146 15.11 6.89 -5.49
C GLY A 146 16.15 6.89 -6.61
N TRP A 147 17.04 5.90 -6.64
CA TRP A 147 18.03 5.72 -7.73
C TRP A 147 17.35 5.56 -9.09
N VAL A 148 16.33 4.71 -9.17
CA VAL A 148 15.53 4.55 -10.40
C VAL A 148 14.88 5.86 -10.82
N THR A 149 14.41 6.67 -9.88
CA THR A 149 13.76 7.97 -10.17
C THR A 149 14.70 8.94 -10.87
N ILE A 150 15.92 9.13 -10.35
CA ILE A 150 16.89 10.06 -10.95
C ILE A 150 17.44 9.54 -12.27
N SER A 151 17.38 8.24 -12.53
CA SER A 151 17.83 7.61 -13.77
C SER A 151 16.80 7.72 -14.90
N GLN A 152 15.56 8.17 -14.62
CA GLN A 152 14.50 8.30 -15.63
C GLN A 152 14.77 9.48 -16.57
N LYS A 153 14.62 9.24 -17.88
CA LYS A 153 14.68 10.28 -18.91
C LYS A 153 13.32 10.91 -19.20
N ARG A 154 12.25 10.25 -18.85
CA ARG A 154 10.87 10.70 -19.07
C ARG A 154 10.29 11.26 -17.78
N LEU A 155 9.77 12.48 -17.84
CA LEU A 155 9.23 13.20 -16.69
C LEU A 155 8.03 12.48 -16.05
N ASP A 156 7.15 11.89 -16.85
CA ASP A 156 5.99 11.14 -16.37
C ASP A 156 6.36 9.90 -15.53
N LEU A 157 7.36 9.14 -15.99
CA LEU A 157 7.91 8.00 -15.25
C LEU A 157 8.69 8.45 -14.01
N MET A 158 9.44 9.53 -14.11
CA MET A 158 10.17 10.11 -12.98
C MET A 158 9.21 10.53 -11.87
N LEU A 159 8.13 11.24 -12.19
CA LEU A 159 7.10 11.65 -11.23
C LEU A 159 6.39 10.44 -10.60
N GLY A 160 6.12 9.40 -11.40
CA GLY A 160 5.53 8.15 -10.90
C GLY A 160 6.42 7.45 -9.89
N ASN A 161 7.71 7.28 -10.19
CA ASN A 161 8.68 6.67 -9.27
C ASN A 161 8.94 7.56 -8.04
N SER A 162 9.04 8.88 -8.21
CA SER A 162 9.14 9.84 -7.11
C SER A 162 7.98 9.71 -6.12
N SER A 163 6.75 9.56 -6.63
CA SER A 163 5.59 9.31 -5.78
C SER A 163 5.70 8.01 -4.96
N VAL A 164 6.33 6.97 -5.50
CA VAL A 164 6.61 5.72 -4.78
C VAL A 164 7.65 5.95 -3.70
N MET A 165 8.77 6.60 -4.04
CA MET A 165 9.85 6.91 -3.09
C MET A 165 9.33 7.71 -1.89
N HIS A 166 8.50 8.75 -2.12
CA HIS A 166 7.94 9.58 -1.05
C HIS A 166 7.01 8.78 -0.10
N MET A 167 6.32 7.74 -0.60
CA MET A 167 5.58 6.84 0.30
C MET A 167 6.51 6.12 1.27
N GLY A 168 7.73 5.79 0.86
CA GLY A 168 8.75 5.20 1.75
C GLY A 168 9.07 6.09 2.95
N TYR A 169 9.24 7.40 2.76
CA TYR A 169 9.47 8.34 3.86
C TYR A 169 8.29 8.42 4.82
N ILE A 170 7.06 8.44 4.31
CA ILE A 170 5.87 8.49 5.15
C ILE A 170 5.73 7.21 5.97
N PHE A 171 5.99 6.06 5.36
CA PHE A 171 5.99 4.78 6.09
C PHE A 171 7.11 4.68 7.12
N LEU A 172 8.27 5.28 6.84
CA LEU A 172 9.35 5.35 7.81
C LEU A 172 8.94 6.19 9.03
N ALA A 173 8.23 7.31 8.80
CA ALA A 173 7.67 8.10 9.89
C ALA A 173 6.62 7.32 10.69
N ILE A 174 5.78 6.49 10.04
CA ILE A 174 4.83 5.62 10.73
C ILE A 174 5.57 4.53 11.53
N ALA A 175 6.59 3.92 10.95
CA ALA A 175 7.40 2.91 11.63
C ALA A 175 8.10 3.45 12.89
N ALA A 176 8.33 4.76 12.97
CA ALA A 176 8.85 5.42 14.15
C ALA A 176 7.80 5.66 15.26
N LEU A 177 6.52 5.39 14.98
CA LEU A 177 5.41 5.45 15.96
C LEU A 177 5.10 4.08 16.58
N ILE A 178 5.66 3.01 16.04
CA ILE A 178 5.55 1.63 16.53
C ILE A 178 6.68 1.36 17.50
#